data_f3a6403085b8c025c4a745ee63fa9073
#
_entry.id   f3a6403085b8c025c4a745ee63fa9073
#
_cell.length_a   1.000
_cell.length_b   1.000
_cell.length_c   1.000
_cell.angle_alpha   90.00
_cell.angle_beta   90.00
_cell.angle_gamma   90.00
#
_symmetry.space_group_name_H-M   'P 1'
#
loop_
_entity.id
_entity.type
_entity.pdbx_description
1 polymer ?
#
loop_
_entity_poly.entity_id
_entity_poly.type
_entity_poly.pdbx_seq_one_letter_code
_entity_poly.pdbx_strand_id
1 'polypeptide(L)'
;MRLQPFPLATGPALMAAVGNIAAALDGWGPALLPYAASSPAPVLASFDEAQLPEGLALVVSTSGSTGIPKRTMLTADNLLASAGATHDVLSGPGSWLLALPSFHIAGLQVIVRSILGSAGEPAVMDLTGGFTVDGFVSAARAMPDTPDPTYVSLVPTQVARLLADPSGVETLAAFDAVLCGAAAIPAAVRTQARDCGVRLV
;
A
#
# COMPACT_ATOMS: atom_id res chain seq x y z
N MET A 1 -24.56 9.26 2.02
CA MET A 1 -23.30 8.45 2.19
C MET A 1 -22.71 8.84 3.54
N ARG A 2 -22.13 7.91 4.28
CA ARG A 2 -21.57 8.15 5.63
C ARG A 2 -20.05 7.96 5.59
N LEU A 3 -19.28 8.94 6.10
CA LEU A 3 -17.85 8.80 6.31
C LEU A 3 -17.58 8.24 7.71
N GLN A 4 -16.66 7.28 7.82
CA GLN A 4 -16.34 6.62 9.10
C GLN A 4 -14.84 6.63 9.36
N PRO A 5 -14.36 7.04 10.56
CA PRO A 5 -13.00 6.80 10.99
C PRO A 5 -12.71 5.31 10.99
N PHE A 6 -11.59 4.90 10.41
CA PHE A 6 -11.27 3.50 10.21
C PHE A 6 -9.85 3.18 10.71
N PRO A 7 -9.71 2.57 11.90
CA PRO A 7 -8.40 2.21 12.43
C PRO A 7 -7.79 1.06 11.64
N LEU A 8 -6.56 1.25 11.18
CA LEU A 8 -5.78 0.21 10.52
C LEU A 8 -4.59 -0.18 11.38
N ALA A 9 -4.53 -1.47 11.70
CA ALA A 9 -3.41 -2.08 12.38
C ALA A 9 -2.22 -2.26 11.42
N THR A 10 -1.05 -2.49 11.97
CA THR A 10 0.11 -3.01 11.25
C THR A 10 0.20 -4.53 11.43
N GLY A 11 0.85 -5.21 10.48
CA GLY A 11 1.03 -6.65 10.55
C GLY A 11 -0.26 -7.45 10.29
N PRO A 12 -0.29 -8.74 10.69
CA PRO A 12 -1.38 -9.67 10.35
C PRO A 12 -2.78 -9.24 10.80
N ALA A 13 -2.89 -8.42 11.86
CA ALA A 13 -4.18 -7.91 12.32
C ALA A 13 -4.89 -7.01 11.28
N LEU A 14 -4.17 -6.52 10.27
CA LEU A 14 -4.74 -5.77 9.15
C LEU A 14 -5.76 -6.59 8.34
N MET A 15 -5.57 -7.91 8.26
CA MET A 15 -6.41 -8.78 7.42
C MET A 15 -7.90 -8.67 7.75
N ALA A 16 -8.24 -8.42 9.01
CA ALA A 16 -9.64 -8.19 9.43
C ALA A 16 -10.26 -6.92 8.81
N ALA A 17 -9.46 -6.01 8.29
CA ALA A 17 -9.91 -4.74 7.72
C ALA A 17 -10.07 -4.79 6.18
N VAL A 18 -9.48 -5.77 5.49
CA VAL A 18 -9.48 -5.85 4.02
C VAL A 18 -10.91 -5.92 3.46
N GLY A 19 -11.79 -6.72 4.07
CA GLY A 19 -13.19 -6.82 3.66
C GLY A 19 -13.97 -5.50 3.77
N ASN A 20 -13.65 -4.64 4.75
CA ASN A 20 -14.26 -3.31 4.86
C ASN A 20 -13.80 -2.38 3.73
N ILE A 21 -12.54 -2.47 3.34
CA ILE A 21 -12.00 -1.69 2.20
C ILE A 21 -12.67 -2.17 0.90
N ALA A 22 -12.80 -3.49 0.69
CA ALA A 22 -13.52 -4.04 -0.45
C ALA A 22 -14.98 -3.55 -0.48
N ALA A 23 -15.70 -3.61 0.65
CA ALA A 23 -17.07 -3.11 0.73
C ALA A 23 -17.20 -1.61 0.43
N ALA A 24 -16.21 -0.79 0.80
CA ALA A 24 -16.18 0.62 0.45
C ALA A 24 -15.93 0.86 -1.05
N LEU A 25 -15.10 0.03 -1.70
CA LEU A 25 -14.86 0.06 -3.14
C LEU A 25 -16.11 -0.36 -3.94
N ASP A 26 -16.85 -1.35 -3.45
CA ASP A 26 -18.07 -1.85 -4.10
C ASP A 26 -19.32 -0.97 -3.81
N GLY A 27 -19.18 0.06 -2.97
CA GLY A 27 -20.28 0.95 -2.59
C GLY A 27 -21.28 0.35 -1.60
N TRP A 28 -21.03 -0.83 -1.03
CA TRP A 28 -21.86 -1.50 -0.02
C TRP A 28 -21.56 -1.03 1.40
N GLY A 29 -20.36 -0.48 1.63
CA GLY A 29 -19.90 0.03 2.91
C GLY A 29 -19.91 1.55 3.01
N PRO A 30 -19.61 2.10 4.21
CA PRO A 30 -19.35 3.53 4.36
C PRO A 30 -18.04 3.92 3.68
N ALA A 31 -17.91 5.22 3.32
CA ALA A 31 -16.60 5.77 2.99
C ALA A 31 -15.69 5.74 4.24
N LEU A 32 -14.43 5.39 4.06
CA LEU A 32 -13.51 5.18 5.17
C LEU A 32 -12.49 6.33 5.27
N LEU A 33 -12.18 6.76 6.52
CA LEU A 33 -11.08 7.65 6.84
C LEU A 33 -10.02 6.85 7.61
N PRO A 34 -9.05 6.21 6.90
CA PRO A 34 -8.03 5.38 7.51
C PRO A 34 -7.09 6.19 8.41
N TYR A 35 -6.72 5.61 9.54
CA TYR A 35 -5.72 6.15 10.46
C TYR A 35 -5.00 5.01 11.19
N ALA A 36 -3.81 5.29 11.74
CA ALA A 36 -3.07 4.29 12.52
C ALA A 36 -3.88 3.89 13.77
N ALA A 37 -4.11 2.61 13.97
CA ALA A 37 -4.85 2.11 15.14
C ALA A 37 -4.20 2.49 16.49
N SER A 38 -2.91 2.81 16.48
CA SER A 38 -2.16 3.33 17.64
C SER A 38 -2.36 4.83 17.89
N SER A 39 -3.07 5.55 17.01
CA SER A 39 -3.32 6.98 17.11
C SER A 39 -4.77 7.26 17.53
N PRO A 40 -5.06 8.45 18.09
CA PRO A 40 -6.44 8.87 18.34
C PRO A 40 -7.26 8.92 17.05
N ALA A 41 -8.53 8.57 17.14
CA ALA A 41 -9.43 8.65 16.01
C ALA A 41 -9.56 10.10 15.49
N PRO A 42 -9.52 10.31 14.17
CA PRO A 42 -9.68 11.65 13.59
C PRO A 42 -11.09 12.19 13.81
N VAL A 43 -11.18 13.51 14.06
CA VAL A 43 -12.46 14.20 14.22
C VAL A 43 -13.12 14.42 12.86
N LEU A 44 -14.39 14.04 12.74
CA LEU A 44 -15.19 14.18 11.50
C LEU A 44 -15.91 15.53 11.38
N ALA A 45 -15.97 16.35 12.43
CA ALA A 45 -16.71 17.62 12.44
C ALA A 45 -16.32 18.63 11.33
N SER A 46 -15.17 18.41 10.68
CA SER A 46 -14.72 19.23 9.53
C SER A 46 -15.23 18.75 8.17
N PHE A 47 -16.03 17.68 8.13
CA PHE A 47 -16.62 17.16 6.90
C PHE A 47 -18.12 17.52 6.86
N ASP A 48 -18.52 18.14 5.78
CA ASP A 48 -19.93 18.28 5.44
C ASP A 48 -20.35 17.07 4.62
N GLU A 49 -21.14 16.19 5.22
CA GLU A 49 -21.60 14.96 4.54
C GLU A 49 -22.41 15.25 3.26
N ALA A 50 -23.03 16.44 3.16
CA ALA A 50 -23.77 16.85 1.97
C ALA A 50 -22.84 17.19 0.78
N GLN A 51 -21.57 17.47 1.04
CA GLN A 51 -20.56 17.81 0.02
C GLN A 51 -19.63 16.65 -0.32
N LEU A 52 -19.85 15.46 0.24
CA LEU A 52 -19.05 14.28 -0.10
C LEU A 52 -19.39 13.84 -1.54
N PRO A 53 -18.36 13.58 -2.38
CA PRO A 53 -18.59 13.13 -3.74
C PRO A 53 -19.31 11.78 -3.77
N GLU A 54 -20.15 11.58 -4.77
CA GLU A 54 -20.75 10.27 -5.04
C GLU A 54 -19.65 9.24 -5.31
N GLY A 55 -19.84 7.99 -4.84
CA GLY A 55 -18.85 6.93 -4.99
C GLY A 55 -17.58 7.12 -4.14
N LEU A 56 -17.57 8.06 -3.17
CA LEU A 56 -16.43 8.21 -2.24
C LEU A 56 -16.18 6.90 -1.50
N ALA A 57 -14.97 6.36 -1.62
CA ALA A 57 -14.55 5.15 -0.92
C ALA A 57 -13.57 5.46 0.22
N LEU A 58 -12.56 6.28 -0.02
CA LEU A 58 -11.51 6.60 0.95
C LEU A 58 -11.28 8.11 1.06
N VAL A 59 -10.99 8.56 2.27
CA VAL A 59 -10.40 9.88 2.53
C VAL A 59 -9.02 9.66 3.13
N VAL A 60 -7.97 10.08 2.44
CA VAL A 60 -6.60 9.89 2.92
C VAL A 60 -6.00 11.21 3.37
N SER A 61 -5.26 11.18 4.48
CA SER A 61 -4.50 12.33 4.97
C SER A 61 -3.12 12.32 4.33
N THR A 62 -2.71 13.44 3.73
CA THR A 62 -1.35 13.65 3.22
C THR A 62 -0.64 14.66 4.10
N SER A 63 0.66 14.46 4.36
CA SER A 63 1.50 15.43 5.05
C SER A 63 1.65 16.67 4.17
N GLY A 64 0.82 17.69 4.40
CA GLY A 64 0.94 18.96 3.69
C GLY A 64 2.24 19.66 4.07
N SER A 65 2.90 20.30 3.10
CA SER A 65 4.09 21.14 3.31
C SER A 65 3.88 22.32 4.28
N THR A 66 2.61 22.60 4.62
CA THR A 66 2.17 23.68 5.54
C THR A 66 1.94 23.20 6.98
N GLY A 67 2.24 21.93 7.30
CA GLY A 67 2.02 21.36 8.63
C GLY A 67 0.56 20.99 8.95
N ILE A 68 -0.40 21.41 8.13
CA ILE A 68 -1.81 21.00 8.24
C ILE A 68 -2.02 19.83 7.28
N PRO A 69 -2.42 18.65 7.78
CA PRO A 69 -2.70 17.50 6.91
C PRO A 69 -3.81 17.85 5.90
N LYS A 70 -3.50 17.76 4.62
CA LYS A 70 -4.51 17.84 3.58
C LYS A 70 -5.24 16.51 3.48
N ARG A 71 -6.56 16.57 3.34
CA ARG A 71 -7.42 15.41 3.15
C ARG A 71 -7.80 15.30 1.67
N THR A 72 -7.46 14.18 1.07
CA THR A 72 -7.80 13.87 -0.33
C THR A 72 -8.93 12.87 -0.34
N MET A 73 -10.02 13.21 -1.01
CA MET A 73 -11.18 12.35 -1.22
C MET A 73 -10.94 11.52 -2.47
N LEU A 74 -11.08 10.20 -2.36
CA LEU A 74 -10.87 9.25 -3.45
C LEU A 74 -12.12 8.41 -3.63
N THR A 75 -12.70 8.50 -4.82
CA THR A 75 -13.82 7.63 -5.19
C THR A 75 -13.31 6.21 -5.48
N ALA A 76 -14.22 5.24 -5.48
CA ALA A 76 -13.92 3.89 -5.92
C ALA A 76 -13.30 3.90 -7.32
N ASP A 77 -13.87 4.64 -8.25
CA ASP A 77 -13.38 4.76 -9.63
C ASP A 77 -11.93 5.27 -9.69
N ASN A 78 -11.56 6.27 -8.86
CA ASN A 78 -10.17 6.75 -8.81
C ASN A 78 -9.20 5.66 -8.37
N LEU A 79 -9.59 4.89 -7.35
CA LEU A 79 -8.76 3.82 -6.80
C LEU A 79 -8.63 2.65 -7.77
N LEU A 80 -9.73 2.23 -8.37
CA LEU A 80 -9.79 1.14 -9.34
C LEU A 80 -9.03 1.49 -10.63
N ALA A 81 -9.21 2.70 -11.16
CA ALA A 81 -8.47 3.16 -12.33
C ALA A 81 -6.96 3.20 -12.07
N SER A 82 -6.54 3.68 -10.89
CA SER A 82 -5.12 3.68 -10.50
C SER A 82 -4.54 2.27 -10.37
N ALA A 83 -5.32 1.34 -9.80
CA ALA A 83 -4.89 -0.04 -9.66
C ALA A 83 -4.82 -0.75 -11.02
N GLY A 84 -5.82 -0.58 -11.89
CA GLY A 84 -5.83 -1.09 -13.25
C GLY A 84 -4.64 -0.59 -14.06
N ALA A 85 -4.40 0.73 -14.08
CA ALA A 85 -3.24 1.30 -14.76
C ALA A 85 -1.90 0.76 -14.24
N THR A 86 -1.82 0.41 -12.94
CA THR A 86 -0.63 -0.24 -12.39
C THR A 86 -0.48 -1.66 -12.95
N HIS A 87 -1.56 -2.44 -12.99
CA HIS A 87 -1.55 -3.79 -13.56
C HIS A 87 -1.18 -3.78 -15.05
N ASP A 88 -1.62 -2.78 -15.81
CA ASP A 88 -1.28 -2.62 -17.24
C ASP A 88 0.24 -2.36 -17.45
N VAL A 89 0.88 -1.62 -16.53
CA VAL A 89 2.34 -1.34 -16.59
C VAL A 89 3.16 -2.53 -16.11
N LEU A 90 2.62 -3.33 -15.20
CA LEU A 90 3.24 -4.54 -14.67
C LEU A 90 2.98 -5.75 -15.61
N SER A 91 3.02 -6.94 -15.08
CA SER A 91 2.70 -8.18 -15.82
C SER A 91 1.27 -8.64 -15.57
N GLY A 92 0.35 -7.72 -15.31
CA GLY A 92 -1.04 -7.99 -14.95
C GLY A 92 -1.30 -8.01 -13.44
N PRO A 93 -2.50 -8.46 -13.03
CA PRO A 93 -2.79 -8.73 -11.62
C PRO A 93 -1.82 -9.75 -11.03
N GLY A 94 -1.53 -9.65 -9.74
CA GLY A 94 -0.58 -10.55 -9.07
C GLY A 94 -0.70 -10.51 -7.55
N SER A 95 0.18 -11.24 -6.89
CA SER A 95 0.30 -11.31 -5.44
C SER A 95 1.15 -10.17 -4.90
N TRP A 96 0.65 -9.46 -3.90
CA TRP A 96 1.31 -8.28 -3.35
C TRP A 96 1.82 -8.51 -1.94
N LEU A 97 3.04 -8.02 -1.66
CA LEU A 97 3.53 -7.85 -0.30
C LEU A 97 3.28 -6.41 0.17
N LEU A 98 2.54 -6.23 1.26
CA LEU A 98 2.37 -4.96 1.94
C LEU A 98 3.50 -4.77 2.96
N ALA A 99 4.48 -3.94 2.60
CA ALA A 99 5.62 -3.55 3.44
C ALA A 99 5.62 -2.04 3.74
N LEU A 100 4.45 -1.40 3.66
CA LEU A 100 4.20 0.01 3.91
C LEU A 100 3.08 0.18 4.94
N PRO A 101 3.04 1.31 5.69
CA PRO A 101 1.93 1.59 6.58
C PRO A 101 0.60 1.62 5.83
N SER A 102 -0.34 0.79 6.29
CA SER A 102 -1.64 0.56 5.65
C SER A 102 -2.57 1.77 5.64
N PHE A 103 -2.35 2.74 6.54
CA PHE A 103 -3.16 3.95 6.65
C PHE A 103 -2.68 5.12 5.77
N HIS A 104 -1.59 4.95 5.02
CA HIS A 104 -1.14 5.87 3.98
C HIS A 104 -1.56 5.39 2.60
N ILE A 105 -1.74 6.33 1.66
CA ILE A 105 -2.22 6.01 0.30
C ILE A 105 -1.38 4.92 -0.40
N ALA A 106 -0.06 4.90 -0.19
CA ALA A 106 0.79 3.90 -0.81
C ALA A 106 0.50 2.47 -0.30
N GLY A 107 0.29 2.29 1.01
CA GLY A 107 -0.11 1.01 1.59
C GLY A 107 -1.56 0.64 1.24
N LEU A 108 -2.48 1.62 1.26
CA LEU A 108 -3.87 1.41 0.82
C LEU A 108 -3.95 0.94 -0.63
N GLN A 109 -3.14 1.51 -1.53
CA GLN A 109 -3.09 1.08 -2.93
C GLN A 109 -2.56 -0.36 -3.11
N VAL A 110 -1.69 -0.84 -2.23
CA VAL A 110 -1.31 -2.26 -2.22
C VAL A 110 -2.53 -3.13 -1.90
N ILE A 111 -3.33 -2.76 -0.89
CA ILE A 111 -4.54 -3.48 -0.53
C ILE A 111 -5.55 -3.47 -1.69
N VAL A 112 -5.80 -2.30 -2.30
CA VAL A 112 -6.72 -2.17 -3.45
C VAL A 112 -6.28 -3.04 -4.62
N ARG A 113 -4.98 -3.02 -4.97
CA ARG A 113 -4.43 -3.87 -6.04
C ARG A 113 -4.54 -5.36 -5.72
N SER A 114 -4.38 -5.75 -4.45
CA SER A 114 -4.57 -7.14 -4.02
C SER A 114 -6.03 -7.59 -4.13
N ILE A 115 -6.99 -6.73 -3.74
CA ILE A 115 -8.43 -7.00 -3.88
C ILE A 115 -8.81 -7.22 -5.35
N LEU A 116 -8.18 -6.47 -6.28
CA LEU A 116 -8.37 -6.62 -7.73
C LEU A 116 -7.51 -7.73 -8.34
N GLY A 117 -6.58 -8.29 -7.59
CA GLY A 117 -5.74 -9.40 -8.00
C GLY A 117 -6.39 -10.75 -7.72
N SER A 118 -5.75 -11.81 -8.20
CA SER A 118 -6.22 -13.19 -8.04
C SER A 118 -6.20 -13.67 -6.58
N ALA A 119 -5.28 -13.16 -5.77
CA ALA A 119 -5.16 -13.55 -4.35
C ALA A 119 -6.21 -12.88 -3.45
N GLY A 120 -6.83 -11.78 -3.86
CA GLY A 120 -7.84 -11.04 -3.08
C GLY A 120 -7.29 -10.29 -1.86
N GLU A 121 -6.18 -10.72 -1.30
CA GLU A 121 -5.59 -10.19 -0.07
C GLU A 121 -4.06 -10.09 -0.20
N PRO A 122 -3.39 -9.05 0.37
CA PRO A 122 -1.94 -8.96 0.38
C PRO A 122 -1.32 -9.88 1.42
N ALA A 123 -0.11 -10.37 1.16
CA ALA A 123 0.78 -10.78 2.25
C ALA A 123 1.20 -9.54 3.05
N VAL A 124 1.34 -9.64 4.36
CA VAL A 124 1.56 -8.47 5.23
C VAL A 124 2.83 -8.62 6.04
N MET A 125 3.75 -7.66 5.88
CA MET A 125 4.90 -7.51 6.76
C MET A 125 4.47 -6.87 8.09
N ASP A 126 4.92 -7.42 9.22
CA ASP A 126 4.75 -6.76 10.50
C ASP A 126 5.67 -5.54 10.60
N LEU A 127 5.06 -4.36 10.70
CA LEU A 127 5.76 -3.08 10.84
C LEU A 127 5.68 -2.50 12.26
N THR A 128 5.24 -3.26 13.25
CA THR A 128 5.10 -2.80 14.64
C THR A 128 6.44 -2.30 15.19
N GLY A 129 7.54 -3.00 14.87
CA GLY A 129 8.91 -2.60 15.20
C GLY A 129 9.60 -1.72 14.15
N GLY A 130 8.86 -1.26 13.13
CA GLY A 130 9.41 -0.57 11.97
C GLY A 130 9.91 -1.54 10.88
N PHE A 131 10.48 -0.97 9.82
CA PHE A 131 10.99 -1.75 8.69
C PHE A 131 12.40 -2.28 8.98
N THR A 132 12.59 -3.60 8.87
CA THR A 132 13.89 -4.28 8.95
C THR A 132 14.10 -5.18 7.74
N VAL A 133 15.37 -5.46 7.39
CA VAL A 133 15.70 -6.38 6.29
C VAL A 133 15.20 -7.79 6.60
N ASP A 134 15.49 -8.30 7.79
CA ASP A 134 15.07 -9.64 8.23
C ASP A 134 13.56 -9.81 8.23
N GLY A 135 12.82 -8.79 8.70
CA GLY A 135 11.36 -8.77 8.67
C GLY A 135 10.80 -8.81 7.24
N PHE A 136 11.43 -8.05 6.33
CA PHE A 136 11.06 -8.05 4.91
C PHE A 136 11.32 -9.41 4.26
N VAL A 137 12.51 -9.98 4.44
CA VAL A 137 12.89 -11.30 3.93
C VAL A 137 11.94 -12.39 4.45
N SER A 138 11.64 -12.35 5.76
CA SER A 138 10.70 -13.29 6.37
C SER A 138 9.28 -13.17 5.79
N ALA A 139 8.79 -11.95 5.62
CA ALA A 139 7.46 -11.70 5.06
C ALA A 139 7.38 -12.11 3.58
N ALA A 140 8.42 -11.83 2.79
CA ALA A 140 8.48 -12.24 1.39
C ALA A 140 8.48 -13.78 1.24
N ARG A 141 9.24 -14.49 2.08
CA ARG A 141 9.27 -15.97 2.10
C ARG A 141 7.95 -16.59 2.57
N ALA A 142 7.14 -15.86 3.31
CA ALA A 142 5.82 -16.31 3.76
C ALA A 142 4.72 -16.04 2.73
N MET A 143 5.01 -15.39 1.62
CA MET A 143 4.04 -15.21 0.52
C MET A 143 3.61 -16.58 -0.03
N PRO A 144 2.33 -16.71 -0.44
CA PRO A 144 1.87 -17.92 -1.09
C PRO A 144 2.69 -18.23 -2.36
N ASP A 145 3.05 -19.49 -2.55
CA ASP A 145 3.62 -19.97 -3.80
C ASP A 145 2.49 -20.14 -4.82
N THR A 146 2.36 -19.18 -5.73
CA THR A 146 1.32 -19.13 -6.75
C THR A 146 1.98 -18.90 -8.12
N PRO A 147 1.32 -19.30 -9.23
CA PRO A 147 1.80 -18.99 -10.58
C PRO A 147 1.69 -17.50 -10.94
N ASP A 148 1.04 -16.70 -10.10
CA ASP A 148 0.83 -15.28 -10.34
C ASP A 148 2.11 -14.48 -10.10
N PRO A 149 2.34 -13.40 -10.86
CA PRO A 149 3.48 -12.52 -10.61
C PRO A 149 3.41 -11.91 -9.20
N THR A 150 4.58 -11.69 -8.62
CA THR A 150 4.75 -11.15 -7.27
C THR A 150 5.24 -9.72 -7.28
N TYR A 151 4.63 -8.88 -6.46
CA TYR A 151 4.90 -7.45 -6.42
C TYR A 151 5.08 -6.94 -5.00
N VAL A 152 5.85 -5.87 -4.87
CA VAL A 152 5.97 -5.11 -3.62
C VAL A 152 6.01 -3.61 -3.92
N SER A 153 5.46 -2.79 -3.02
CA SER A 153 5.64 -1.33 -3.06
C SER A 153 6.52 -0.89 -1.90
N LEU A 154 7.55 -0.08 -2.20
CA LEU A 154 8.54 0.39 -1.24
C LEU A 154 8.81 1.89 -1.43
N VAL A 155 9.42 2.52 -0.42
CA VAL A 155 10.00 3.86 -0.55
C VAL A 155 11.51 3.76 -0.83
N PRO A 156 12.14 4.81 -1.42
CA PRO A 156 13.56 4.76 -1.81
C PRO A 156 14.52 4.38 -0.67
N THR A 157 14.21 4.79 0.56
CA THR A 157 15.04 4.46 1.75
C THR A 157 14.96 2.98 2.12
N GLN A 158 13.81 2.32 1.91
CA GLN A 158 13.66 0.87 2.10
C GLN A 158 14.43 0.11 1.02
N VAL A 159 14.29 0.52 -0.25
CA VAL A 159 15.05 -0.07 -1.36
C VAL A 159 16.55 0.05 -1.11
N ALA A 160 17.06 1.23 -0.76
CA ALA A 160 18.48 1.43 -0.47
C ALA A 160 18.97 0.53 0.69
N ARG A 161 18.16 0.36 1.74
CA ARG A 161 18.49 -0.52 2.88
C ARG A 161 18.56 -1.99 2.47
N LEU A 162 17.63 -2.44 1.64
CA LEU A 162 17.60 -3.82 1.13
C LEU A 162 18.77 -4.08 0.17
N LEU A 163 19.10 -3.12 -0.71
CA LEU A 163 20.24 -3.25 -1.63
C LEU A 163 21.60 -3.22 -0.93
N ALA A 164 21.68 -2.77 0.31
CA ALA A 164 22.89 -2.80 1.13
C ALA A 164 23.13 -4.15 1.84
N ASP A 165 22.19 -5.09 1.74
CA ASP A 165 22.22 -6.38 2.42
C ASP A 165 22.06 -7.52 1.38
N PRO A 166 22.93 -8.56 1.41
CA PRO A 166 22.86 -9.66 0.45
C PRO A 166 21.52 -10.39 0.41
N SER A 167 20.90 -10.65 1.58
CA SER A 167 19.59 -11.31 1.66
C SER A 167 18.46 -10.40 1.17
N GLY A 168 18.60 -9.09 1.39
CA GLY A 168 17.71 -8.08 0.84
C GLY A 168 17.76 -8.01 -0.68
N VAL A 169 18.96 -8.04 -1.27
CA VAL A 169 19.16 -8.09 -2.74
C VAL A 169 18.52 -9.32 -3.33
N GLU A 170 18.84 -10.51 -2.79
CA GLU A 170 18.27 -11.78 -3.26
C GLU A 170 16.74 -11.76 -3.23
N THR A 171 16.17 -11.26 -2.12
CA THR A 171 14.72 -11.17 -1.95
C THR A 171 14.08 -10.16 -2.91
N LEU A 172 14.70 -8.98 -3.11
CA LEU A 172 14.18 -7.99 -4.07
C LEU A 172 14.20 -8.51 -5.51
N ALA A 173 15.27 -9.21 -5.89
CA ALA A 173 15.43 -9.76 -7.23
C ALA A 173 14.44 -10.91 -7.54
N ALA A 174 13.86 -11.53 -6.49
CA ALA A 174 12.83 -12.56 -6.63
C ALA A 174 11.44 -12.01 -6.96
N PHE A 175 11.18 -10.72 -6.75
CA PHE A 175 9.91 -10.10 -7.16
C PHE A 175 9.89 -9.80 -8.65
N ASP A 176 8.76 -10.05 -9.32
CA ASP A 176 8.55 -9.69 -10.72
C ASP A 176 8.59 -8.19 -10.95
N ALA A 177 8.19 -7.38 -9.97
CA ALA A 177 8.45 -5.94 -9.95
C ALA A 177 8.41 -5.35 -8.54
N VAL A 178 9.25 -4.33 -8.34
CA VAL A 178 9.32 -3.49 -7.15
C VAL A 178 8.87 -2.08 -7.51
N LEU A 179 7.70 -1.67 -7.07
CA LEU A 179 7.25 -0.29 -7.22
C LEU A 179 7.95 0.59 -6.19
N CYS A 180 8.55 1.68 -6.64
CA CYS A 180 9.22 2.61 -5.75
C CYS A 180 8.66 4.02 -5.91
N GLY A 181 8.08 4.55 -4.84
CA GLY A 181 7.38 5.83 -4.87
C GLY A 181 7.57 6.69 -3.63
N ALA A 182 6.69 7.67 -3.47
CA ALA A 182 6.67 8.68 -2.41
C ALA A 182 7.80 9.71 -2.42
N ALA A 183 8.93 9.45 -3.09
CA ALA A 183 10.04 10.39 -3.26
C ALA A 183 10.83 10.04 -4.54
N ALA A 184 11.67 10.97 -4.99
CA ALA A 184 12.58 10.71 -6.09
C ALA A 184 13.58 9.60 -5.72
N ILE A 185 13.78 8.65 -6.63
CA ILE A 185 14.74 7.57 -6.44
C ILE A 185 16.14 8.10 -6.84
N PRO A 186 17.14 8.10 -5.92
CA PRO A 186 18.50 8.49 -6.26
C PRO A 186 19.06 7.65 -7.42
N ALA A 187 19.81 8.29 -8.31
CA ALA A 187 20.38 7.62 -9.49
C ALA A 187 21.25 6.41 -9.10
N ALA A 188 22.02 6.52 -8.02
CA ALA A 188 22.84 5.42 -7.51
C ALA A 188 22.01 4.20 -7.11
N VAL A 189 20.88 4.42 -6.41
CA VAL A 189 19.95 3.33 -6.00
C VAL A 189 19.35 2.66 -7.24
N ARG A 190 18.95 3.44 -8.25
CA ARG A 190 18.41 2.92 -9.50
C ARG A 190 19.42 2.07 -10.27
N THR A 191 20.69 2.55 -10.33
CA THR A 191 21.78 1.83 -10.98
C THR A 191 22.05 0.52 -10.24
N GLN A 192 22.22 0.57 -8.92
CA GLN A 192 22.47 -0.61 -8.10
C GLN A 192 21.33 -1.65 -8.22
N ALA A 193 20.07 -1.22 -8.16
CA ALA A 193 18.92 -2.11 -8.34
C ALA A 193 19.00 -2.86 -9.68
N ARG A 194 19.24 -2.12 -10.77
CA ARG A 194 19.39 -2.72 -12.10
C ARG A 194 20.56 -3.71 -12.16
N ASP A 195 21.72 -3.36 -11.60
CA ASP A 195 22.91 -4.19 -11.63
C ASP A 195 22.74 -5.47 -10.80
N CYS A 196 21.83 -5.44 -9.81
CA CYS A 196 21.39 -6.60 -9.01
C CYS A 196 20.20 -7.37 -9.62
N GLY A 197 19.74 -7.03 -10.82
CA GLY A 197 18.61 -7.71 -11.48
C GLY A 197 17.23 -7.36 -10.92
N VAL A 198 17.12 -6.30 -10.09
CA VAL A 198 15.84 -5.86 -9.52
C VAL A 198 15.08 -5.03 -10.54
N ARG A 199 13.87 -5.45 -10.93
CA ARG A 199 12.95 -4.68 -11.77
C ARG A 199 12.28 -3.59 -10.95
N LEU A 200 12.90 -2.41 -10.93
CA LEU A 200 12.42 -1.23 -10.21
C LEU A 200 11.54 -0.37 -11.15
N VAL A 201 10.28 -0.12 -10.73
CA VAL A 201 9.27 0.64 -11.47
C VAL A 201 8.88 1.91 -10.74
#